data_9a2e3c52b60b9cadce21b85224e2284e
#
_entry.id   9a2e3c52b60b9cadce21b85224e2284e
#
_cell.length_a   1.000
_cell.length_b   1.000
_cell.length_c   1.000
_cell.angle_alpha   90.00
_cell.angle_beta   90.00
_cell.angle_gamma   90.00
#
_symmetry.space_group_name_H-M   'P 1'
#
loop_
_entity.id
_entity.type
_entity.pdbx_description
1 polymer ?
#
loop_
_entity_poly.entity_id
_entity_poly.type
_entity_poly.pdbx_seq_one_letter_code
_entity_poly.pdbx_strand_id
1 'polypeptide(L)'
;VAKKKYALIDYNNNITTKGLELVRRDWAMIAKKTQQKVIETILKEGDVNKVAEIVRNTINNLRNGKVSIDDLVIYTTLKKDIREYKSEGPHVAAVRRAIAKGRKIEQGAIIGYLIVKGSGRVSERARLVEEIKEGEYDPEYYIENQVMPPIERILEVLGLQKVELIGKGQAKLTLFFDKQSE
;
A
#
# COMPACT_ATOMS: atom_id res chain seq x y z
N VAL A 1 21.75 -8.23 -10.36
CA VAL A 1 22.10 -6.79 -10.38
C VAL A 1 21.08 -6.07 -9.53
N ALA A 2 21.49 -5.48 -8.41
CA ALA A 2 20.61 -4.69 -7.55
C ALA A 2 20.09 -3.47 -8.33
N LYS A 3 18.77 -3.34 -8.47
CA LYS A 3 18.17 -2.16 -9.11
C LYS A 3 18.43 -0.95 -8.20
N LYS A 4 19.18 0.03 -8.72
CA LYS A 4 19.45 1.27 -8.00
C LYS A 4 18.15 2.05 -7.78
N LYS A 5 17.83 2.37 -6.53
CA LYS A 5 16.74 3.26 -6.14
C LYS A 5 17.38 4.53 -5.59
N TYR A 6 16.99 5.70 -6.12
CA TYR A 6 17.43 6.98 -5.60
C TYR A 6 16.40 8.09 -5.84
N ALA A 7 16.51 9.12 -5.03
CA ALA A 7 15.85 10.40 -5.24
C ALA A 7 16.91 11.50 -5.05
N LEU A 8 16.92 12.48 -5.93
CA LEU A 8 17.85 13.62 -5.94
C LEU A 8 17.05 14.91 -6.07
N ILE A 9 17.54 15.97 -5.44
CA ILE A 9 17.05 17.33 -5.62
C ILE A 9 18.13 18.15 -6.30
N ASP A 10 17.79 18.94 -7.31
CA ASP A 10 18.69 19.86 -7.99
C ASP A 10 18.66 21.27 -7.39
N TYR A 11 19.53 22.15 -7.86
CA TYR A 11 19.59 23.54 -7.42
C TYR A 11 18.34 24.36 -7.73
N ASN A 12 17.47 23.87 -8.62
CA ASN A 12 16.19 24.50 -8.97
C ASN A 12 15.01 23.88 -8.20
N ASN A 13 15.29 23.08 -7.16
CA ASN A 13 14.29 22.35 -6.36
C ASN A 13 13.49 21.28 -7.13
N ASN A 14 13.98 20.82 -8.29
CA ASN A 14 13.35 19.70 -8.99
C ASN A 14 13.80 18.39 -8.40
N ILE A 15 12.86 17.50 -8.15
CA ILE A 15 13.14 16.17 -7.62
C ILE A 15 13.12 15.15 -8.75
N THR A 16 14.22 14.43 -8.92
CA THR A 16 14.36 13.31 -9.84
C THR A 16 14.39 12.01 -9.06
N THR A 17 13.53 11.06 -9.43
CA THR A 17 13.47 9.74 -8.81
C THR A 17 13.73 8.63 -9.81
N LYS A 18 14.38 7.54 -9.39
CA LYS A 18 14.57 6.35 -10.21
C LYS A 18 14.44 5.06 -9.39
N GLY A 19 13.77 4.08 -9.98
CA GLY A 19 13.63 2.75 -9.40
C GLY A 19 12.67 2.66 -8.21
N LEU A 20 11.99 3.77 -7.87
CA LEU A 20 10.98 3.81 -6.81
C LEU A 20 9.62 3.29 -7.31
N GLU A 21 8.72 3.05 -6.38
CA GLU A 21 7.39 2.50 -6.63
C GLU A 21 6.45 3.47 -7.35
N LEU A 22 6.81 4.76 -7.43
CA LEU A 22 6.02 5.84 -8.03
C LEU A 22 5.50 5.55 -9.45
N VAL A 23 6.28 4.85 -10.27
CA VAL A 23 5.94 4.53 -11.67
C VAL A 23 5.32 3.14 -11.85
N ARG A 24 5.24 2.34 -10.80
CA ARG A 24 4.74 0.97 -10.89
C ARG A 24 3.21 0.93 -10.83
N ARG A 25 2.58 0.12 -11.68
CA ARG A 25 1.11 -0.03 -11.73
C ARG A 25 0.55 -0.90 -10.60
N ASP A 26 1.36 -1.82 -10.08
CA ASP A 26 0.99 -2.76 -9.02
C ASP A 26 0.99 -2.15 -7.60
N TRP A 27 1.18 -0.83 -7.49
CA TRP A 27 1.05 -0.05 -6.27
C TRP A 27 -0.14 0.89 -6.36
N ALA A 28 -0.96 0.91 -5.31
CA ALA A 28 -2.08 1.84 -5.19
C ALA A 28 -1.59 3.30 -5.15
N MET A 29 -2.42 4.23 -5.61
CA MET A 29 -2.05 5.65 -5.68
C MET A 29 -1.72 6.24 -4.31
N ILE A 30 -2.42 5.80 -3.25
CA ILE A 30 -2.11 6.22 -1.87
C ILE A 30 -0.67 5.93 -1.47
N ALA A 31 -0.12 4.77 -1.86
CA ALA A 31 1.26 4.41 -1.59
C ALA A 31 2.25 5.35 -2.30
N LYS A 32 1.97 5.65 -3.57
CA LYS A 32 2.79 6.56 -4.39
C LYS A 32 2.76 7.99 -3.85
N LYS A 33 1.57 8.52 -3.57
CA LYS A 33 1.39 9.85 -2.99
C LYS A 33 2.11 10.00 -1.65
N THR A 34 2.05 8.95 -0.79
CA THR A 34 2.74 8.97 0.50
C THR A 34 4.24 8.92 0.33
N GLN A 35 4.76 8.01 -0.51
CA GLN A 35 6.20 7.94 -0.79
C GLN A 35 6.72 9.26 -1.37
N GLN A 36 6.01 9.87 -2.31
CA GLN A 36 6.38 11.14 -2.90
C GLN A 36 6.45 12.24 -1.85
N LYS A 37 5.42 12.40 -1.02
CA LYS A 37 5.39 13.42 0.04
C LYS A 37 6.52 13.25 1.04
N VAL A 38 6.81 12.02 1.45
CA VAL A 38 7.92 11.70 2.36
C VAL A 38 9.26 12.12 1.75
N ILE A 39 9.50 11.75 0.49
CA ILE A 39 10.74 12.10 -0.24
C ILE A 39 10.85 13.62 -0.40
N GLU A 40 9.79 14.30 -0.83
CA GLU A 40 9.78 15.74 -1.00
C GLU A 40 10.07 16.48 0.31
N THR A 41 9.44 16.08 1.40
CA THR A 41 9.64 16.70 2.71
C THR A 41 11.07 16.53 3.19
N ILE A 42 11.66 15.33 3.07
CA ILE A 42 13.02 15.11 3.56
C ILE A 42 14.07 15.82 2.68
N LEU A 43 13.88 15.85 1.37
CA LEU A 43 14.83 16.48 0.46
C LEU A 43 14.76 18.02 0.48
N LYS A 44 13.56 18.60 0.66
CA LYS A 44 13.37 20.06 0.65
C LYS A 44 13.52 20.69 2.03
N GLU A 45 13.05 20.02 3.07
CA GLU A 45 12.89 20.60 4.40
C GLU A 45 13.81 19.93 5.45
N GLY A 46 14.20 18.66 5.24
CA GLY A 46 14.96 17.88 6.23
C GLY A 46 14.19 17.58 7.52
N ASP A 47 12.87 17.80 7.53
CA ASP A 47 12.04 17.73 8.74
C ASP A 47 11.51 16.32 8.96
N VAL A 48 12.15 15.59 9.87
CA VAL A 48 11.79 14.22 10.27
C VAL A 48 10.44 14.18 11.00
N ASN A 49 10.10 15.19 11.79
CA ASN A 49 8.82 15.24 12.51
C ASN A 49 7.67 15.39 11.54
N LYS A 50 7.84 16.23 10.53
CA LYS A 50 6.86 16.40 9.46
C LYS A 50 6.67 15.14 8.62
N VAL A 51 7.74 14.38 8.35
CA VAL A 51 7.64 13.05 7.73
C VAL A 51 6.79 12.12 8.59
N ALA A 52 7.05 12.05 9.90
CA ALA A 52 6.27 11.22 10.82
C ALA A 52 4.78 11.63 10.83
N GLU A 53 4.50 12.93 10.80
CA GLU A 53 3.13 13.46 10.74
C GLU A 53 2.41 13.05 9.43
N ILE A 54 3.07 13.17 8.28
CA ILE A 54 2.52 12.76 6.98
C ILE A 54 2.10 11.28 7.01
N VAL A 55 2.97 10.41 7.54
CA VAL A 55 2.70 8.98 7.63
C VAL A 55 1.54 8.69 8.58
N ARG A 56 1.52 9.30 9.79
CA ARG A 56 0.42 9.15 10.75
C ARG A 56 -0.91 9.64 10.19
N ASN A 57 -0.91 10.77 9.49
CA ASN A 57 -2.11 11.31 8.85
C ASN A 57 -2.65 10.39 7.76
N THR A 58 -1.76 9.80 6.94
CA THR A 58 -2.14 8.82 5.93
C THR A 58 -2.79 7.58 6.57
N ILE A 59 -2.19 7.04 7.64
CA ILE A 59 -2.71 5.90 8.38
C ILE A 59 -4.07 6.22 8.99
N ASN A 60 -4.21 7.38 9.64
CA ASN A 60 -5.47 7.81 10.24
C ASN A 60 -6.57 8.00 9.20
N ASN A 61 -6.25 8.58 8.04
CA ASN A 61 -7.22 8.73 6.96
C ASN A 61 -7.70 7.39 6.41
N LEU A 62 -6.78 6.41 6.26
CA LEU A 62 -7.14 5.04 5.87
C LEU A 62 -8.09 4.41 6.90
N ARG A 63 -7.76 4.44 8.20
CA ARG A 63 -8.58 3.86 9.27
C ARG A 63 -9.95 4.50 9.42
N ASN A 64 -10.04 5.80 9.15
CA ASN A 64 -11.27 6.58 9.25
C ASN A 64 -12.11 6.57 7.95
N GLY A 65 -11.75 5.79 6.94
CA GLY A 65 -12.50 5.72 5.68
C GLY A 65 -12.46 7.00 4.84
N LYS A 66 -11.45 7.86 5.03
CA LYS A 66 -11.32 9.17 4.35
C LYS A 66 -10.51 9.12 3.05
N VAL A 67 -10.13 7.94 2.59
CA VAL A 67 -9.37 7.75 1.35
C VAL A 67 -10.32 7.27 0.27
N SER A 68 -10.33 7.93 -0.88
CA SER A 68 -11.21 7.56 -1.99
C SER A 68 -10.81 6.21 -2.59
N ILE A 69 -11.78 5.51 -3.16
CA ILE A 69 -11.57 4.23 -3.87
C ILE A 69 -10.50 4.39 -4.95
N ASP A 70 -10.50 5.47 -5.72
CA ASP A 70 -9.55 5.71 -6.80
C ASP A 70 -8.09 5.70 -6.34
N ASP A 71 -7.83 6.16 -5.13
CA ASP A 71 -6.49 6.15 -4.52
C ASP A 71 -6.07 4.77 -4.02
N LEU A 72 -7.00 3.81 -3.94
CA LEU A 72 -6.79 2.47 -3.39
C LEU A 72 -6.75 1.37 -4.44
N VAL A 73 -7.18 1.64 -5.68
CA VAL A 73 -7.17 0.64 -6.76
C VAL A 73 -5.76 0.16 -7.06
N ILE A 74 -5.59 -1.15 -7.07
CA ILE A 74 -4.37 -1.83 -7.50
C ILE A 74 -4.62 -2.35 -8.92
N TYR A 75 -3.79 -1.92 -9.88
CA TYR A 75 -3.94 -2.34 -11.27
C TYR A 75 -2.94 -3.42 -11.64
N THR A 76 -3.42 -4.42 -12.36
CA THR A 76 -2.58 -5.45 -12.94
C THR A 76 -3.13 -5.89 -14.30
N THR A 77 -2.29 -6.48 -15.14
CA THR A 77 -2.73 -7.05 -16.43
C THR A 77 -2.93 -8.54 -16.28
N LEU A 78 -4.03 -9.07 -16.78
CA LEU A 78 -4.29 -10.49 -16.87
C LEU A 78 -3.42 -11.09 -17.99
N LYS A 79 -2.24 -11.58 -17.61
CA LYS A 79 -1.21 -12.02 -18.59
C LYS A 79 -1.53 -13.32 -19.32
N LYS A 80 -2.44 -14.13 -18.77
CA LYS A 80 -2.84 -15.46 -19.29
C LYS A 80 -4.35 -15.58 -19.26
N ASP A 81 -4.89 -16.58 -19.99
CA ASP A 81 -6.26 -16.98 -19.78
C ASP A 81 -6.48 -17.35 -18.30
N ILE A 82 -7.64 -17.02 -17.77
CA ILE A 82 -7.93 -17.23 -16.33
C ILE A 82 -7.83 -18.69 -15.90
N ARG A 83 -8.03 -19.62 -16.84
CA ARG A 83 -7.95 -21.07 -16.63
C ARG A 83 -6.53 -21.57 -16.46
N GLU A 84 -5.53 -20.84 -16.98
CA GLU A 84 -4.11 -21.20 -16.94
C GLU A 84 -3.42 -20.79 -15.63
N TYR A 85 -4.09 -20.01 -14.76
CA TYR A 85 -3.52 -19.61 -13.48
C TYR A 85 -3.57 -20.76 -12.47
N LYS A 86 -2.39 -21.32 -12.14
CA LYS A 86 -2.23 -22.38 -11.12
C LYS A 86 -2.34 -21.84 -9.69
N SER A 87 -1.91 -20.59 -9.46
CA SER A 87 -1.97 -19.92 -8.17
C SER A 87 -3.07 -18.86 -8.14
N GLU A 88 -3.78 -18.78 -7.03
CA GLU A 88 -4.88 -17.85 -6.84
C GLU A 88 -4.42 -16.58 -6.13
N GLY A 89 -3.76 -15.68 -6.87
CA GLY A 89 -3.47 -14.32 -6.40
C GLY A 89 -4.74 -13.47 -6.30
N PRO A 90 -4.70 -12.32 -5.61
CA PRO A 90 -5.88 -11.46 -5.39
C PRO A 90 -6.63 -11.09 -6.68
N HIS A 91 -5.92 -10.67 -7.73
CA HIS A 91 -6.52 -10.32 -9.01
C HIS A 91 -7.18 -11.53 -9.69
N VAL A 92 -6.57 -12.73 -9.59
CA VAL A 92 -7.13 -13.96 -10.18
C VAL A 92 -8.44 -14.33 -9.48
N ALA A 93 -8.47 -14.27 -8.15
CA ALA A 93 -9.65 -14.55 -7.35
C ALA A 93 -10.81 -13.57 -7.65
N ALA A 94 -10.49 -12.26 -7.75
CA ALA A 94 -11.46 -11.24 -8.13
C ALA A 94 -12.05 -11.50 -9.52
N VAL A 95 -11.19 -11.80 -10.52
CA VAL A 95 -11.61 -12.10 -11.90
C VAL A 95 -12.47 -13.37 -11.96
N ARG A 96 -12.05 -14.47 -11.32
CA ARG A 96 -12.85 -15.73 -11.29
C ARG A 96 -14.24 -15.52 -10.72
N ARG A 97 -14.35 -14.72 -9.65
CA ARG A 97 -15.63 -14.37 -9.04
C ARG A 97 -16.51 -13.55 -9.98
N ALA A 98 -15.93 -12.59 -10.69
CA ALA A 98 -16.66 -11.78 -11.67
C ALA A 98 -17.14 -12.60 -12.85
N ILE A 99 -16.33 -13.54 -13.34
CA ILE A 99 -16.73 -14.47 -14.42
C ILE A 99 -17.85 -15.40 -13.94
N ALA A 100 -17.78 -15.91 -12.71
CA ALA A 100 -18.86 -16.71 -12.12
C ALA A 100 -20.19 -15.96 -12.01
N LYS A 101 -20.14 -14.61 -11.96
CA LYS A 101 -21.32 -13.72 -12.01
C LYS A 101 -21.73 -13.34 -13.45
N GLY A 102 -21.14 -13.97 -14.47
CA GLY A 102 -21.49 -13.76 -15.89
C GLY A 102 -20.70 -12.66 -16.60
N ARG A 103 -19.66 -12.07 -15.98
CA ARG A 103 -18.81 -11.09 -16.67
C ARG A 103 -17.85 -11.78 -17.65
N LYS A 104 -17.61 -11.14 -18.79
CA LYS A 104 -16.58 -11.58 -19.74
C LYS A 104 -15.30 -10.77 -19.50
N ILE A 105 -14.22 -11.45 -19.14
CA ILE A 105 -12.91 -10.85 -18.91
C ILE A 105 -11.89 -11.73 -19.64
N GLU A 106 -11.14 -11.14 -20.56
CA GLU A 106 -10.24 -11.85 -21.46
C GLU A 106 -8.76 -11.60 -21.06
N GLN A 107 -7.87 -12.44 -21.57
CA GLN A 107 -6.44 -12.24 -21.49
C GLN A 107 -6.06 -10.86 -22.05
N GLY A 108 -5.10 -10.17 -21.40
CA GLY A 108 -4.68 -8.83 -21.76
C GLY A 108 -5.48 -7.72 -21.07
N ALA A 109 -6.61 -8.03 -20.45
CA ALA A 109 -7.41 -7.04 -19.72
C ALA A 109 -6.61 -6.43 -18.55
N ILE A 110 -6.78 -5.12 -18.35
CA ILE A 110 -6.28 -4.42 -17.16
C ILE A 110 -7.33 -4.57 -16.07
N ILE A 111 -6.92 -5.16 -14.96
CA ILE A 111 -7.77 -5.45 -13.82
C ILE A 111 -7.49 -4.43 -12.72
N GLY A 112 -8.49 -3.65 -12.34
CA GLY A 112 -8.49 -2.80 -11.14
C GLY A 112 -9.20 -3.54 -10.00
N TYR A 113 -8.51 -3.74 -8.89
CA TYR A 113 -9.08 -4.43 -7.73
C TYR A 113 -8.67 -3.77 -6.42
N LEU A 114 -9.47 -4.01 -5.39
CA LEU A 114 -9.19 -3.61 -4.01
C LEU A 114 -9.30 -4.82 -3.08
N ILE A 115 -8.73 -4.66 -1.89
CA ILE A 115 -8.91 -5.62 -0.79
C ILE A 115 -9.90 -5.04 0.20
N VAL A 116 -11.01 -5.75 0.41
CA VAL A 116 -12.07 -5.34 1.35
C VAL A 116 -11.86 -5.94 2.73
N LYS A 117 -12.51 -5.34 3.74
CA LYS A 117 -12.58 -5.87 5.11
C LYS A 117 -13.15 -7.29 5.10
N GLY A 118 -12.73 -8.12 6.04
CA GLY A 118 -13.22 -9.48 6.22
C GLY A 118 -12.18 -10.42 6.81
N SER A 119 -12.61 -11.62 7.13
CA SER A 119 -11.76 -12.74 7.52
C SER A 119 -11.28 -13.53 6.29
N GLY A 120 -10.23 -14.30 6.44
CA GLY A 120 -9.70 -15.17 5.39
C GLY A 120 -8.52 -14.56 4.63
N ARG A 121 -8.13 -15.24 3.57
CA ARG A 121 -6.95 -14.89 2.76
C ARG A 121 -7.18 -13.57 2.00
N VAL A 122 -6.10 -12.86 1.71
CA VAL A 122 -6.14 -11.62 0.92
C VAL A 122 -6.82 -11.84 -0.44
N SER A 123 -6.56 -12.98 -1.11
CA SER A 123 -7.21 -13.33 -2.37
C SER A 123 -8.73 -13.49 -2.25
N GLU A 124 -9.22 -14.02 -1.14
CA GLU A 124 -10.66 -14.19 -0.88
C GLU A 124 -11.38 -12.85 -0.68
N ARG A 125 -10.65 -11.83 -0.22
CA ARG A 125 -11.14 -10.47 0.05
C ARG A 125 -10.95 -9.51 -1.13
N ALA A 126 -10.28 -9.95 -2.20
CA ALA A 126 -10.13 -9.13 -3.41
C ALA A 126 -11.46 -8.98 -4.14
N ARG A 127 -11.77 -7.76 -4.58
CA ARG A 127 -12.97 -7.41 -5.36
C ARG A 127 -12.57 -6.52 -6.52
N LEU A 128 -13.26 -6.62 -7.64
CA LEU A 128 -13.11 -5.65 -8.72
C LEU A 128 -13.61 -4.28 -8.27
N VAL A 129 -13.00 -3.22 -8.78
CA VAL A 129 -13.28 -1.83 -8.36
C VAL A 129 -14.78 -1.48 -8.50
N GLU A 130 -15.43 -2.01 -9.53
CA GLU A 130 -16.86 -1.74 -9.79
C GLU A 130 -17.82 -2.46 -8.82
N GLU A 131 -17.30 -3.34 -7.98
CA GLU A 131 -18.10 -4.11 -7.00
C GLU A 131 -18.04 -3.49 -5.59
N ILE A 132 -17.30 -2.38 -5.40
CA ILE A 132 -16.94 -1.85 -4.07
C ILE A 132 -17.56 -0.47 -3.84
N LYS A 133 -18.02 -0.25 -2.63
CA LYS A 133 -18.49 1.06 -2.15
C LYS A 133 -17.44 1.72 -1.27
N GLU A 134 -17.53 3.05 -1.13
CA GLU A 134 -16.67 3.82 -0.23
C GLU A 134 -16.68 3.25 1.20
N GLY A 135 -15.49 3.14 1.80
CA GLY A 135 -15.31 2.65 3.17
C GLY A 135 -15.29 1.12 3.34
N GLU A 136 -15.55 0.33 2.29
CA GLU A 136 -15.51 -1.14 2.37
C GLU A 136 -14.09 -1.72 2.37
N TYR A 137 -13.09 -0.94 1.97
CA TYR A 137 -11.70 -1.40 1.90
C TYR A 137 -11.12 -1.75 3.28
N ASP A 138 -10.13 -2.64 3.30
CA ASP A 138 -9.38 -3.02 4.50
C ASP A 138 -8.22 -2.05 4.77
N PRO A 139 -8.33 -1.11 5.72
CA PRO A 139 -7.29 -0.14 5.99
C PRO A 139 -5.96 -0.76 6.42
N GLU A 140 -5.99 -1.84 7.21
CA GLU A 140 -4.76 -2.48 7.71
C GLU A 140 -4.00 -3.16 6.57
N TYR A 141 -4.70 -3.76 5.60
CA TYR A 141 -4.07 -4.27 4.38
C TYR A 141 -3.31 -3.15 3.65
N TYR A 142 -3.94 -1.98 3.44
CA TYR A 142 -3.30 -0.87 2.73
C TYR A 142 -2.13 -0.29 3.50
N ILE A 143 -2.25 -0.15 4.82
CA ILE A 143 -1.15 0.30 5.67
C ILE A 143 0.05 -0.65 5.54
N GLU A 144 -0.14 -1.94 5.77
CA GLU A 144 0.94 -2.92 5.85
C GLU A 144 1.53 -3.32 4.50
N ASN A 145 0.72 -3.36 3.43
CA ASN A 145 1.13 -3.94 2.15
C ASN A 145 1.27 -2.90 1.03
N GLN A 146 0.78 -1.68 1.22
CA GLN A 146 0.85 -0.62 0.20
C GLN A 146 1.61 0.61 0.69
N VAL A 147 1.27 1.17 1.85
CA VAL A 147 1.84 2.43 2.32
C VAL A 147 3.22 2.23 2.95
N MET A 148 3.37 1.28 3.87
CA MET A 148 4.62 1.10 4.60
C MET A 148 5.79 0.58 3.77
N PRO A 149 5.67 -0.46 2.93
CA PRO A 149 6.82 -1.05 2.27
C PRO A 149 7.63 -0.08 1.38
N PRO A 150 7.02 0.87 0.63
CA PRO A 150 7.77 1.84 -0.16
C PRO A 150 8.59 2.85 0.65
N ILE A 151 8.19 3.13 1.89
CA ILE A 151 8.81 4.15 2.75
C ILE A 151 9.63 3.57 3.90
N GLU A 152 9.48 2.28 4.22
CA GLU A 152 10.08 1.64 5.40
C GLU A 152 11.59 1.90 5.52
N ARG A 153 12.34 1.72 4.43
CA ARG A 153 13.78 2.00 4.41
C ARG A 153 14.12 3.48 4.64
N ILE A 154 13.27 4.39 4.16
CA ILE A 154 13.46 5.82 4.38
C ILE A 154 13.25 6.13 5.86
N LEU A 155 12.19 5.58 6.45
CA LEU A 155 11.87 5.75 7.86
C LEU A 155 12.99 5.20 8.77
N GLU A 156 13.53 4.02 8.46
CA GLU A 156 14.66 3.42 9.19
C GLU A 156 15.89 4.35 9.21
N VAL A 157 16.27 4.90 8.04
CA VAL A 157 17.40 5.84 7.92
C VAL A 157 17.15 7.12 8.73
N LEU A 158 15.90 7.55 8.85
CA LEU A 158 15.48 8.71 9.65
C LEU A 158 15.33 8.41 11.14
N GLY A 159 15.56 7.16 11.57
CA GLY A 159 15.38 6.74 12.96
C GLY A 159 13.92 6.61 13.40
N LEU A 160 12.97 6.58 12.46
CA LEU A 160 11.55 6.41 12.72
C LEU A 160 11.15 4.94 12.69
N GLN A 161 10.56 4.45 13.79
CA GLN A 161 10.11 3.06 13.86
C GLN A 161 8.67 2.90 13.36
N LYS A 162 8.44 1.88 12.53
CA LYS A 162 7.13 1.52 11.99
C LYS A 162 6.07 1.40 13.08
N VAL A 163 6.41 0.73 14.19
CA VAL A 163 5.49 0.50 15.33
C VAL A 163 5.00 1.80 15.96
N GLU A 164 5.87 2.82 16.04
CA GLU A 164 5.51 4.13 16.60
C GLU A 164 4.56 4.92 15.68
N LEU A 165 4.70 4.73 14.37
CA LEU A 165 3.90 5.43 13.37
C LEU A 165 2.52 4.80 13.18
N ILE A 166 2.45 3.46 13.18
CA ILE A 166 1.18 2.73 13.02
C ILE A 166 0.29 2.86 14.27
N GLY A 167 0.91 3.18 15.44
CA GLY A 167 0.17 3.32 16.71
C GLY A 167 -0.21 1.97 17.31
N LYS A 168 -0.27 1.92 18.62
CA LYS A 168 -0.46 0.71 19.44
C LYS A 168 -1.85 0.08 19.22
N GLY A 169 -1.97 -0.79 18.22
CA GLY A 169 -3.05 -1.79 18.19
C GLY A 169 -2.65 -3.12 18.81
N GLN A 170 -1.33 -3.47 18.86
CA GLN A 170 -0.83 -4.75 19.35
C GLN A 170 0.42 -4.70 20.24
N ALA A 171 1.01 -3.53 20.50
CA ALA A 171 2.25 -3.42 21.29
C ALA A 171 2.04 -3.49 22.82
N LYS A 172 0.83 -3.78 23.31
CA LYS A 172 0.54 -3.82 24.76
C LYS A 172 0.83 -5.16 25.45
N LEU A 173 1.19 -6.22 24.71
CA LEU A 173 1.40 -7.54 25.33
C LEU A 173 2.86 -7.88 25.63
N THR A 174 3.82 -7.30 24.94
CA THR A 174 5.25 -7.61 25.13
C THR A 174 5.94 -6.80 26.22
N LEU A 175 5.42 -5.64 26.61
CA LEU A 175 6.01 -4.80 27.67
C LEU A 175 5.58 -5.20 29.11
N PHE A 176 4.66 -6.14 29.26
CA PHE A 176 4.22 -6.61 30.59
C PHE A 176 5.03 -7.81 31.10
N PHE A 177 5.81 -8.48 30.27
CA PHE A 177 6.58 -9.66 30.69
C PHE A 177 8.01 -9.36 31.15
N ASP A 178 8.55 -8.17 30.89
CA ASP A 178 9.92 -7.80 31.28
C ASP A 178 10.04 -7.13 32.68
N LYS A 179 8.96 -7.04 33.46
CA LYS A 179 8.98 -6.42 34.81
C LYS A 179 8.73 -7.39 35.97
N GLN A 180 8.84 -8.68 35.75
CA GLN A 180 8.73 -9.68 36.87
C GLN A 180 9.95 -10.60 36.97
N SER A 181 11.13 -10.09 36.68
CA SER A 181 12.39 -10.81 36.96
C SER A 181 13.40 -9.84 37.59
N GLU A 182 13.10 -9.34 38.78
CA GLU A 182 14.05 -8.88 39.77
C GLU A 182 13.50 -9.25 41.18
#